data_9d4c028e76f723af96741c64e7c47dd6
#
_entry.id   9d4c028e76f723af96741c64e7c47dd6
#
_cell.length_a   1.000
_cell.length_b   1.000
_cell.length_c   1.000
_cell.angle_alpha   90.00
_cell.angle_beta   90.00
_cell.angle_gamma   90.00
#
_symmetry.space_group_name_H-M   'P 1'
#
loop_
_entity.id
_entity.type
_entity.pdbx_description
1 polymer ?
#
loop_
_entity_poly.entity_id
_entity_poly.type
_entity_poly.pdbx_seq_one_letter_code
_entity_poly.pdbx_strand_id
1 'polypeptide(L)'
;MGKRVLITGGAGFVGSSLALMFREAYPDWEIVAFDNLRRRGSELNLDRLRRCGIRFCHGDVRNRSDLDGVGKVDTIIECSAEPSALAGFDGEAAYVVDTNLAGTVNCLELARRYQAELVFLSTSRVYPYEALNTLPFLETPTRFDWQLDRACTGVSAQGVAED
;
A
#
# COMPACT_ATOMS: atom_id res chain seq x y z
N MET A 1 4.98 8.96 25.89
CA MET A 1 3.92 9.55 25.04
C MET A 1 3.81 8.67 23.81
N GLY A 2 2.60 8.16 23.50
CA GLY A 2 2.41 7.28 22.34
C GLY A 2 2.67 8.00 21.02
N LYS A 3 3.16 7.29 19.99
CA LYS A 3 3.33 7.82 18.63
C LYS A 3 1.97 8.06 17.98
N ARG A 4 1.92 9.02 17.06
CA ARG A 4 0.77 9.23 16.18
C ARG A 4 1.11 8.75 14.77
N VAL A 5 0.41 7.73 14.31
CA VAL A 5 0.66 7.07 13.02
C VAL A 5 -0.46 7.35 12.05
N LEU A 6 -0.13 7.91 10.89
CA LEU A 6 -1.03 8.09 9.76
C LEU A 6 -0.89 6.91 8.79
N ILE A 7 -1.98 6.28 8.45
CA ILE A 7 -2.03 5.23 7.43
C ILE A 7 -2.90 5.72 6.29
N THR A 8 -2.31 6.06 5.15
CA THR A 8 -3.04 6.43 3.94
C THR A 8 -3.56 5.18 3.22
N GLY A 9 -4.64 5.29 2.45
CA GLY A 9 -5.35 4.09 2.01
C GLY A 9 -5.89 3.26 3.17
N GLY A 10 -6.15 3.93 4.32
CA GLY A 10 -6.40 3.31 5.62
C GLY A 10 -7.73 2.55 5.73
N ALA A 11 -8.67 2.75 4.80
CA ALA A 11 -9.88 1.95 4.69
C ALA A 11 -9.74 0.82 3.65
N GLY A 12 -8.63 0.79 2.88
CA GLY A 12 -8.32 -0.29 1.94
C GLY A 12 -7.96 -1.60 2.63
N PHE A 13 -7.74 -2.65 1.85
CA PHE A 13 -7.41 -3.99 2.36
C PHE A 13 -6.13 -3.98 3.21
N VAL A 14 -5.03 -3.45 2.68
CA VAL A 14 -3.74 -3.42 3.38
C VAL A 14 -3.77 -2.41 4.52
N GLY A 15 -4.17 -1.17 4.24
CA GLY A 15 -4.16 -0.09 5.23
C GLY A 15 -5.01 -0.38 6.46
N SER A 16 -6.23 -0.92 6.28
CA SER A 16 -7.08 -1.27 7.41
C SER A 16 -6.54 -2.44 8.24
N SER A 17 -5.90 -3.42 7.59
CA SER A 17 -5.27 -4.55 8.28
C SER A 17 -4.07 -4.09 9.10
N LEU A 18 -3.21 -3.24 8.54
CA LEU A 18 -2.09 -2.64 9.27
C LEU A 18 -2.58 -1.79 10.45
N ALA A 19 -3.63 -0.97 10.24
CA ALA A 19 -4.19 -0.15 11.31
C ALA A 19 -4.63 -0.98 12.53
N LEU A 20 -5.26 -2.12 12.29
CA LEU A 20 -5.66 -3.05 13.36
C LEU A 20 -4.46 -3.70 14.04
N MET A 21 -3.48 -4.16 13.26
CA MET A 21 -2.25 -4.76 13.82
C MET A 21 -1.47 -3.75 14.66
N PHE A 22 -1.34 -2.49 14.21
CA PHE A 22 -0.70 -1.44 15.01
C PHE A 22 -1.48 -1.11 16.28
N ARG A 23 -2.81 -1.09 16.22
CA ARG A 23 -3.65 -0.89 17.41
C ARG A 23 -3.46 -1.99 18.46
N GLU A 24 -3.37 -3.24 18.01
CA GLU A 24 -3.15 -4.39 18.88
C GLU A 24 -1.72 -4.36 19.48
N ALA A 25 -0.71 -4.14 18.64
CA ALA A 25 0.69 -4.16 19.07
C ALA A 25 1.09 -2.94 19.92
N TYR A 26 0.43 -1.79 19.68
CA TYR A 26 0.77 -0.52 20.33
C TYR A 26 -0.50 0.19 20.84
N PRO A 27 -1.10 -0.27 21.95
CA PRO A 27 -2.35 0.28 22.47
C PRO A 27 -2.31 1.78 22.80
N ASP A 28 -1.14 2.29 23.16
CA ASP A 28 -0.94 3.71 23.53
C ASP A 28 -0.73 4.64 22.32
N TRP A 29 -0.67 4.11 21.10
CA TRP A 29 -0.48 4.91 19.89
C TRP A 29 -1.82 5.42 19.35
N GLU A 30 -1.83 6.63 18.84
CA GLU A 30 -2.95 7.16 18.06
C GLU A 30 -2.81 6.71 16.60
N ILE A 31 -3.71 5.85 16.15
CA ILE A 31 -3.75 5.39 14.76
C ILE A 31 -4.82 6.17 14.00
N VAL A 32 -4.43 6.79 12.90
CA VAL A 32 -5.31 7.54 11.99
C VAL A 32 -5.35 6.83 10.65
N ALA A 33 -6.50 6.32 10.28
CA ALA A 33 -6.78 5.77 8.95
C ALA A 33 -7.31 6.89 8.05
N PHE A 34 -6.58 7.20 6.98
CA PHE A 34 -6.92 8.25 6.01
C PHE A 34 -7.27 7.62 4.66
N ASP A 35 -8.45 7.93 4.12
CA ASP A 35 -8.92 7.32 2.86
C ASP A 35 -10.00 8.19 2.22
N ASN A 36 -10.07 8.19 0.89
CA ASN A 36 -11.10 8.90 0.14
C ASN A 36 -12.33 8.04 -0.17
N LEU A 37 -12.32 6.76 0.21
CA LEU A 37 -13.37 5.77 -0.04
C LEU A 37 -13.76 5.61 -1.52
N ARG A 38 -12.87 6.00 -2.44
CA ARG A 38 -13.13 5.88 -3.89
C ARG A 38 -13.30 4.43 -4.33
N ARG A 39 -12.49 3.53 -3.75
CA ARG A 39 -12.57 2.12 -4.07
C ARG A 39 -13.78 1.50 -3.39
N ARG A 40 -14.73 1.04 -4.20
CA ARG A 40 -15.92 0.35 -3.71
C ARG A 40 -15.56 -0.83 -2.80
N GLY A 41 -16.18 -0.90 -1.64
CA GLY A 41 -15.92 -1.90 -0.60
C GLY A 41 -14.98 -1.43 0.51
N SER A 42 -14.23 -0.33 0.32
CA SER A 42 -13.40 0.25 1.39
C SER A 42 -14.24 0.70 2.58
N GLU A 43 -15.45 1.19 2.33
CA GLU A 43 -16.41 1.63 3.35
C GLU A 43 -16.79 0.53 4.34
N LEU A 44 -16.71 -0.74 3.93
CA LEU A 44 -17.03 -1.89 4.79
C LEU A 44 -16.03 -2.05 5.95
N ASN A 45 -14.83 -1.50 5.81
CA ASN A 45 -13.81 -1.54 6.87
C ASN A 45 -14.03 -0.49 7.96
N LEU A 46 -14.85 0.54 7.73
CA LEU A 46 -15.03 1.65 8.68
C LEU A 46 -15.56 1.19 10.04
N ASP A 47 -16.52 0.27 10.05
CA ASP A 47 -17.06 -0.28 11.29
C ASP A 47 -16.01 -1.03 12.11
N ARG A 48 -15.16 -1.80 11.44
CA ARG A 48 -14.07 -2.54 12.08
C ARG A 48 -13.04 -1.58 12.69
N LEU A 49 -12.64 -0.56 11.95
CA LEU A 49 -11.71 0.47 12.42
C LEU A 49 -12.28 1.20 13.65
N ARG A 50 -13.54 1.63 13.59
CA ARG A 50 -14.22 2.34 14.67
C ARG A 50 -14.31 1.50 15.95
N ARG A 51 -14.67 0.22 15.86
CA ARG A 51 -14.75 -0.69 17.02
C ARG A 51 -13.42 -0.86 17.73
N CYS A 52 -12.32 -0.75 17.00
CA CYS A 52 -10.95 -0.84 17.55
C CYS A 52 -10.40 0.53 17.98
N GLY A 53 -11.21 1.59 18.03
CA GLY A 53 -10.78 2.91 18.44
C GLY A 53 -9.77 3.57 17.48
N ILE A 54 -9.77 3.18 16.21
CA ILE A 54 -8.96 3.79 15.17
C ILE A 54 -9.72 4.98 14.60
N ARG A 55 -9.07 6.16 14.60
CA ARG A 55 -9.64 7.37 14.04
C ARG A 55 -9.67 7.28 12.53
N PHE A 56 -10.84 7.40 11.93
CA PHE A 56 -10.97 7.57 10.49
C PHE A 56 -10.99 9.05 10.13
N CYS A 57 -10.21 9.41 9.11
CA CYS A 57 -10.19 10.74 8.49
C CYS A 57 -10.48 10.59 7.00
N HIS A 58 -11.60 11.11 6.55
CA HIS A 58 -11.92 11.13 5.13
C HIS A 58 -11.10 12.22 4.44
N GLY A 59 -10.42 11.86 3.35
CA GLY A 59 -9.64 12.80 2.53
C GLY A 59 -8.88 12.07 1.43
N ASP A 60 -8.32 12.85 0.51
CA ASP A 60 -7.64 12.37 -0.68
C ASP A 60 -6.16 12.77 -0.64
N VAL A 61 -5.24 11.80 -0.83
CA VAL A 61 -3.80 12.06 -0.85
C VAL A 61 -3.38 13.02 -1.98
N ARG A 62 -4.17 13.10 -3.04
CA ARG A 62 -3.96 14.05 -4.15
C ARG A 62 -4.22 15.49 -3.72
N ASN A 63 -5.02 15.69 -2.68
CA ASN A 63 -5.35 17.00 -2.14
C ASN A 63 -4.51 17.28 -0.89
N ARG A 64 -3.55 18.19 -1.03
CA ARG A 64 -2.65 18.55 0.07
C ARG A 64 -3.39 19.10 1.29
N SER A 65 -4.45 19.88 1.09
CA SER A 65 -5.23 20.44 2.20
C SER A 65 -5.93 19.37 3.04
N ASP A 66 -6.33 18.24 2.45
CA ASP A 66 -6.91 17.14 3.20
C ASP A 66 -5.88 16.49 4.12
N LEU A 67 -4.65 16.29 3.62
CA LEU A 67 -3.53 15.80 4.43
C LEU A 67 -3.12 16.80 5.51
N ASP A 68 -3.10 18.09 5.22
CA ASP A 68 -2.81 19.14 6.20
C ASP A 68 -3.81 19.12 7.36
N GLY A 69 -5.08 18.79 7.09
CA GLY A 69 -6.14 18.64 8.09
C GLY A 69 -5.92 17.49 9.10
N VAL A 70 -5.04 16.53 8.78
CA VAL A 70 -4.68 15.47 9.72
C VAL A 70 -3.89 16.02 10.91
N GLY A 71 -3.06 17.04 10.68
CA GLY A 71 -2.19 17.64 11.69
C GLY A 71 -0.86 16.88 11.87
N LYS A 72 -0.16 17.16 12.98
CA LYS A 72 1.17 16.56 13.25
C LYS A 72 1.07 15.05 13.41
N VAL A 73 1.98 14.33 12.77
CA VAL A 73 2.17 12.88 12.86
C VAL A 73 3.64 12.55 13.08
N ASP A 74 3.94 11.41 13.67
CA ASP A 74 5.30 10.92 13.92
C ASP A 74 5.74 9.91 12.86
N THR A 75 4.79 9.18 12.28
CA THR A 75 5.05 8.18 11.24
C THR A 75 3.91 8.18 10.22
N ILE A 76 4.23 8.06 8.95
CA ILE A 76 3.29 7.88 7.83
C ILE A 76 3.55 6.52 7.22
N ILE A 77 2.51 5.71 7.10
CA ILE A 77 2.54 4.46 6.33
C ILE A 77 1.70 4.69 5.07
N GLU A 78 2.37 4.79 3.94
CA GLU A 78 1.75 5.13 2.68
C GLU A 78 1.30 3.86 1.96
N CYS A 79 -0.04 3.61 2.00
CA CYS A 79 -0.70 2.47 1.35
C CYS A 79 -1.69 2.93 0.27
N SER A 80 -1.74 4.23 -0.02
CA SER A 80 -2.64 4.77 -1.05
C SER A 80 -2.10 4.45 -2.43
N ALA A 81 -2.86 3.73 -3.22
CA ALA A 81 -2.51 3.49 -4.61
C ALA A 81 -3.76 3.17 -5.44
N GLU A 82 -3.70 3.46 -6.74
CA GLU A 82 -4.51 2.72 -7.70
C GLU A 82 -3.77 1.41 -8.01
N PRO A 83 -4.26 0.26 -7.48
CA PRO A 83 -3.53 -1.00 -7.54
C PRO A 83 -3.75 -1.78 -8.83
N SER A 84 -4.68 -1.34 -9.70
CA SER A 84 -4.98 -2.06 -10.93
C SER A 84 -3.86 -1.91 -11.95
N ALA A 85 -3.33 -3.03 -12.44
CA ALA A 85 -2.34 -3.03 -13.52
C ALA A 85 -2.92 -2.54 -14.86
N LEU A 86 -4.25 -2.55 -15.00
CA LEU A 86 -4.96 -2.08 -16.21
C LEU A 86 -5.43 -0.62 -16.08
N ALA A 87 -5.29 -0.01 -14.90
CA ALA A 87 -5.67 1.38 -14.74
C ALA A 87 -4.82 2.29 -15.64
N GLY A 88 -5.49 3.23 -16.28
CA GLY A 88 -4.86 4.16 -17.21
C GLY A 88 -4.86 3.71 -18.68
N PHE A 89 -5.18 2.44 -19.00
CA PHE A 89 -5.34 2.00 -20.39
C PHE A 89 -6.62 2.52 -21.04
N ASP A 90 -7.68 2.72 -20.24
CA ASP A 90 -8.99 3.19 -20.70
C ASP A 90 -9.14 4.71 -20.69
N GLY A 91 -8.03 5.47 -20.67
CA GLY A 91 -8.04 6.93 -20.82
C GLY A 91 -7.87 7.74 -19.53
N GLU A 92 -7.88 7.15 -18.36
CA GLU A 92 -7.68 7.84 -17.07
C GLU A 92 -6.24 7.74 -16.52
N ALA A 93 -5.22 7.80 -17.38
CA ALA A 93 -3.82 7.75 -16.96
C ALA A 93 -3.46 8.85 -15.94
N ALA A 94 -4.05 10.04 -16.08
CA ALA A 94 -3.85 11.15 -15.14
C ALA A 94 -4.22 10.77 -13.71
N TYR A 95 -5.35 10.08 -13.51
CA TYR A 95 -5.76 9.63 -12.18
C TYR A 95 -4.72 8.71 -11.52
N VAL A 96 -4.11 7.80 -12.29
CA VAL A 96 -3.07 6.88 -11.78
C VAL A 96 -1.83 7.67 -11.36
N VAL A 97 -1.39 8.61 -12.20
CA VAL A 97 -0.23 9.49 -11.92
C VAL A 97 -0.52 10.37 -10.69
N ASP A 98 -1.69 11.00 -10.65
CA ASP A 98 -2.08 11.88 -9.54
C ASP A 98 -2.17 11.10 -8.22
N THR A 99 -2.66 9.87 -8.24
CA THR A 99 -2.78 9.06 -7.02
C THR A 99 -1.43 8.49 -6.60
N ASN A 100 -0.73 7.79 -7.52
CA ASN A 100 0.46 7.02 -7.16
C ASN A 100 1.74 7.88 -7.08
N LEU A 101 1.82 8.98 -7.83
CA LEU A 101 2.99 9.87 -7.80
C LEU A 101 2.71 11.14 -7.01
N ALA A 102 1.73 11.95 -7.41
CA ALA A 102 1.47 13.21 -6.74
C ALA A 102 0.98 13.01 -5.30
N GLY A 103 0.17 11.97 -5.05
CA GLY A 103 -0.24 11.58 -3.70
C GLY A 103 0.95 11.24 -2.80
N THR A 104 1.89 10.43 -3.31
CA THR A 104 3.13 10.10 -2.57
C THR A 104 3.99 11.35 -2.32
N VAL A 105 4.11 12.25 -3.29
CA VAL A 105 4.82 13.54 -3.09
C VAL A 105 4.18 14.35 -1.98
N ASN A 106 2.85 14.40 -1.91
CA ASN A 106 2.13 15.09 -0.83
C ASN A 106 2.39 14.44 0.55
N CYS A 107 2.46 13.11 0.61
CA CYS A 107 2.83 12.38 1.83
C CYS A 107 4.28 12.68 2.26
N LEU A 108 5.23 12.74 1.31
CA LEU A 108 6.62 13.11 1.56
C LEU A 108 6.72 14.56 2.09
N GLU A 109 5.96 15.50 1.53
CA GLU A 109 5.93 16.89 2.00
C GLU A 109 5.35 17.00 3.42
N LEU A 110 4.33 16.21 3.74
CA LEU A 110 3.79 16.14 5.10
C LEU A 110 4.85 15.57 6.06
N ALA A 111 5.52 14.48 5.68
CA ALA A 111 6.60 13.88 6.47
C ALA A 111 7.75 14.87 6.70
N ARG A 112 8.20 15.57 5.66
CA ARG A 112 9.24 16.61 5.76
C ARG A 112 8.83 17.74 6.72
N ARG A 113 7.58 18.20 6.64
CA ARG A 113 7.07 19.30 7.49
C ARG A 113 7.09 18.95 8.97
N TYR A 114 6.71 17.73 9.32
CA TYR A 114 6.62 17.28 10.71
C TYR A 114 7.83 16.48 11.18
N GLN A 115 8.84 16.30 10.30
CA GLN A 115 9.98 15.41 10.54
C GLN A 115 9.53 13.99 10.92
N ALA A 116 8.46 13.53 10.27
CA ALA A 116 7.89 12.21 10.46
C ALA A 116 8.67 11.16 9.66
N GLU A 117 8.72 9.96 10.19
CA GLU A 117 9.16 8.78 9.44
C GLU A 117 8.15 8.47 8.32
N LEU A 118 8.62 8.01 7.17
CA LEU A 118 7.73 7.54 6.09
C LEU A 118 8.10 6.13 5.68
N VAL A 119 7.11 5.25 5.70
CA VAL A 119 7.19 3.89 5.16
C VAL A 119 6.31 3.83 3.92
N PHE A 120 6.92 3.62 2.77
CA PHE A 120 6.24 3.50 1.49
C PHE A 120 6.03 2.02 1.13
N LEU A 121 4.79 1.63 0.87
CA LEU A 121 4.50 0.29 0.37
C LEU A 121 4.68 0.27 -1.16
N SER A 122 5.78 -0.30 -1.59
CA SER A 122 6.10 -0.44 -3.00
C SER A 122 5.31 -1.58 -3.66
N THR A 123 5.61 -1.87 -4.91
CA THR A 123 4.95 -2.93 -5.67
C THR A 123 5.63 -4.29 -5.45
N SER A 124 4.85 -5.36 -5.54
CA SER A 124 5.37 -6.73 -5.62
C SER A 124 5.72 -7.16 -7.06
N ARG A 125 5.44 -6.30 -8.05
CA ARG A 125 5.63 -6.62 -9.47
C ARG A 125 6.95 -6.01 -9.95
N VAL A 126 8.06 -6.59 -9.52
CA VAL A 126 9.42 -6.06 -9.76
C VAL A 126 10.23 -6.93 -10.72
N TYR A 127 9.74 -8.12 -11.07
CA TYR A 127 10.45 -9.04 -11.96
C TYR A 127 10.00 -8.87 -13.42
N PRO A 128 10.93 -9.03 -14.40
CA PRO A 128 10.60 -8.90 -15.81
C PRO A 128 9.71 -10.05 -16.29
N TYR A 129 8.56 -9.72 -16.83
CA TYR A 129 7.56 -10.68 -17.30
C TYR A 129 8.10 -11.61 -18.39
N GLU A 130 8.83 -11.06 -19.36
CA GLU A 130 9.33 -11.82 -20.50
C GLU A 130 10.24 -12.97 -20.05
N ALA A 131 11.20 -12.67 -19.17
CA ALA A 131 12.13 -13.68 -18.67
C ALA A 131 11.39 -14.80 -17.91
N LEU A 132 10.43 -14.43 -17.05
CA LEU A 132 9.68 -15.41 -16.26
C LEU A 132 8.71 -16.25 -17.09
N ASN A 133 8.06 -15.66 -18.10
CA ASN A 133 7.10 -16.36 -18.96
C ASN A 133 7.74 -17.34 -19.93
N THR A 134 9.05 -17.22 -20.15
CA THR A 134 9.80 -18.17 -21.00
C THR A 134 10.33 -19.37 -20.23
N LEU A 135 10.26 -19.36 -18.91
CA LEU A 135 10.71 -20.48 -18.08
C LEU A 135 9.75 -21.67 -18.20
N PRO A 136 10.28 -22.89 -18.40
CA PRO A 136 9.45 -24.08 -18.42
C PRO A 136 8.86 -24.35 -17.04
N PHE A 137 7.61 -24.77 -17.03
CA PHE A 137 6.91 -25.09 -15.78
C PHE A 137 6.12 -26.40 -15.91
N LEU A 138 5.85 -27.02 -14.77
CA LEU A 138 4.95 -28.16 -14.62
C LEU A 138 3.69 -27.72 -13.89
N GLU A 139 2.55 -28.13 -14.42
CA GLU A 139 1.27 -28.00 -13.70
C GLU A 139 1.14 -29.16 -12.73
N THR A 140 1.01 -28.83 -11.45
CA THR A 140 0.73 -29.80 -10.39
C THR A 140 -0.73 -29.65 -9.91
N PRO A 141 -1.27 -30.56 -9.13
CA PRO A 141 -2.66 -30.46 -8.68
C PRO A 141 -2.99 -29.18 -7.86
N THR A 142 -1.99 -28.51 -7.31
CA THR A 142 -2.19 -27.37 -6.41
C THR A 142 -1.49 -26.09 -6.84
N ARG A 143 -0.51 -26.16 -7.75
CA ARG A 143 0.29 -25.00 -8.21
C ARG A 143 1.06 -25.29 -9.49
N PHE A 144 1.66 -24.24 -10.05
CA PHE A 144 2.70 -24.36 -11.06
C PHE A 144 4.05 -24.41 -10.36
N ASP A 145 4.90 -25.37 -10.75
CA ASP A 145 6.29 -25.49 -10.30
C ASP A 145 7.24 -25.30 -11.49
N TRP A 146 8.41 -24.68 -11.26
CA TRP A 146 9.42 -24.54 -12.29
C TRP A 146 10.01 -25.91 -12.69
N GLN A 147 10.12 -26.15 -13.99
CA GLN A 147 10.90 -27.26 -14.53
C GLN A 147 12.27 -26.75 -14.95
N LEU A 148 13.16 -26.58 -13.96
CA LEU A 148 14.48 -26.03 -14.18
C LEU A 148 15.48 -27.11 -14.56
N ASP A 149 15.52 -27.50 -15.83
CA ASP A 149 16.49 -28.46 -16.34
C ASP A 149 17.90 -27.85 -16.50
N ARG A 150 18.00 -26.53 -16.42
CA ARG A 150 19.24 -25.74 -16.46
C ARG A 150 19.24 -24.68 -15.39
N ALA A 151 20.44 -24.39 -14.88
CA ALA A 151 20.60 -23.24 -13.98
C ALA A 151 20.19 -21.94 -14.70
N CYS A 152 19.21 -21.25 -14.12
CA CYS A 152 18.79 -19.92 -14.57
C CYS A 152 19.19 -18.93 -13.49
N THR A 153 19.96 -17.89 -13.86
CA THR A 153 20.42 -16.88 -12.90
C THR A 153 19.21 -16.25 -12.20
N GLY A 154 19.26 -16.16 -10.89
CA GLY A 154 18.20 -15.60 -10.07
C GLY A 154 16.94 -16.48 -9.92
N VAL A 155 16.89 -17.70 -10.48
CA VAL A 155 15.73 -18.58 -10.37
C VAL A 155 16.11 -19.94 -9.78
N SER A 156 15.35 -20.39 -8.81
CA SER A 156 15.54 -21.67 -8.12
C SER A 156 14.20 -22.36 -7.84
N ALA A 157 14.23 -23.58 -7.34
CA ALA A 157 13.03 -24.29 -6.88
C ALA A 157 12.32 -23.55 -5.71
N GLN A 158 13.02 -22.70 -4.99
CA GLN A 158 12.45 -21.89 -3.90
C GLN A 158 11.82 -20.57 -4.39
N GLY A 159 12.09 -20.14 -5.62
CA GLY A 159 11.54 -18.92 -6.18
C GLY A 159 12.55 -18.12 -7.01
N VAL A 160 12.23 -16.85 -7.18
CA VAL A 160 13.04 -15.86 -7.92
C VAL A 160 13.74 -14.96 -6.90
N ALA A 161 15.06 -14.82 -7.06
CA ALA A 161 15.91 -13.95 -6.25
C ALA A 161 16.05 -12.55 -6.89
N GLU A 162 16.64 -11.62 -6.16
CA GLU A 162 16.87 -10.25 -6.62
C GLU A 162 18.20 -10.07 -7.37
N ASP A 163 19.03 -11.09 -7.47
CA ASP A 163 20.38 -11.13 -8.07
C ASP A 163 20.41 -11.82 -9.45
#